data_caa69bac8ff407615345fe8d2498dab3
#
_entry.id   caa69bac8ff407615345fe8d2498dab3
#
_cell.length_a   1.000
_cell.length_b   1.000
_cell.length_c   1.000
_cell.angle_alpha   90.00
_cell.angle_beta   90.00
_cell.angle_gamma   90.00
#
_symmetry.space_group_name_H-M   'P 1'
#
loop_
_entity.id
_entity.type
_entity.pdbx_description
1 polymer ?
#
loop_
_entity_poly.entity_id
_entity_poly.type
_entity_poly.pdbx_seq_one_letter_code
_entity_poly.pdbx_strand_id
1 'polypeptide(L)'
;DAIVVGTGVSGGWAAKELCEKGLKTLVLERGRMVKHIEDYPTINDDPWDYKTGDVITNETKKVQGKQSRTRYTTTESRKHFFVNDLEHPYNESQRFDWMRGYHVGGRSLTWGRQSYRLTDFDFEANLKDGIAVDWPIRYKDLAPWYDYVEGYIGVSGQNVGLPQFPDGNYLKPMELNHKHK
;
A
#
# COMPACT_ATOMS: atom_id res chain seq x y z
N ASP A 1 -2.24 18.34 -21.03
CA ASP A 1 -3.69 18.08 -20.96
C ASP A 1 -4.09 17.72 -19.52
N ALA A 2 -3.25 16.96 -18.79
CA ALA A 2 -3.53 16.54 -17.43
C ALA A 2 -2.28 16.63 -16.54
N ILE A 3 -2.51 16.84 -15.23
CA ILE A 3 -1.46 16.81 -14.20
C ILE A 3 -1.90 15.81 -13.12
N VAL A 4 -1.03 14.86 -12.83
CA VAL A 4 -1.19 13.90 -11.74
C VAL A 4 -0.17 14.21 -10.64
N VAL A 5 -0.60 14.35 -9.41
CA VAL A 5 0.26 14.63 -8.27
C VAL A 5 0.42 13.37 -7.41
N GLY A 6 1.64 12.86 -7.36
CA GLY A 6 2.02 11.63 -6.68
C GLY A 6 1.98 10.40 -7.59
N THR A 7 2.90 9.49 -7.39
CA THR A 7 3.05 8.23 -8.16
C THR A 7 2.72 6.98 -7.33
N GLY A 8 2.00 7.15 -6.25
CA GLY A 8 1.49 6.02 -5.47
C GLY A 8 0.44 5.20 -6.26
N VAL A 9 -0.17 4.22 -5.63
CA VAL A 9 -1.13 3.31 -6.28
C VAL A 9 -2.21 4.09 -7.05
N SER A 10 -2.85 5.09 -6.45
CA SER A 10 -3.91 5.86 -7.12
C SER A 10 -3.39 6.75 -8.24
N GLY A 11 -2.28 7.48 -8.01
CA GLY A 11 -1.72 8.38 -9.02
C GLY A 11 -1.13 7.62 -10.21
N GLY A 12 -0.49 6.49 -9.98
CA GLY A 12 0.00 5.60 -11.03
C GLY A 12 -1.13 5.12 -11.95
N TRP A 13 -2.25 4.69 -11.37
CA TRP A 13 -3.44 4.30 -12.14
C TRP A 13 -4.04 5.47 -12.91
N ALA A 14 -4.19 6.64 -12.28
CA ALA A 14 -4.69 7.82 -12.96
C ALA A 14 -3.80 8.19 -14.16
N ALA A 15 -2.48 8.20 -13.97
CA ALA A 15 -1.53 8.49 -15.05
C ALA A 15 -1.64 7.48 -16.20
N LYS A 16 -1.72 6.17 -15.86
CA LYS A 16 -1.92 5.10 -16.85
C LYS A 16 -3.17 5.35 -17.69
N GLU A 17 -4.31 5.50 -17.05
CA GLU A 17 -5.59 5.66 -17.73
C GLU A 17 -5.63 6.92 -18.62
N LEU A 18 -5.07 8.03 -18.13
CA LEU A 18 -5.00 9.27 -18.88
C LEU A 18 -4.10 9.14 -20.13
N CYS A 19 -2.92 8.53 -19.97
CA CYS A 19 -1.99 8.31 -21.08
C CYS A 19 -2.56 7.34 -22.12
N GLU A 20 -3.20 6.25 -21.71
CA GLU A 20 -3.81 5.29 -22.62
C GLU A 20 -4.99 5.88 -23.41
N LYS A 21 -5.63 6.91 -22.86
CA LYS A 21 -6.65 7.71 -23.56
C LYS A 21 -6.06 8.81 -24.46
N GLY A 22 -4.73 8.85 -24.62
CA GLY A 22 -4.02 9.76 -25.51
C GLY A 22 -3.78 11.15 -24.94
N LEU A 23 -4.00 11.38 -23.62
CA LEU A 23 -3.74 12.67 -22.99
C LEU A 23 -2.25 12.85 -22.68
N LYS A 24 -1.70 14.03 -22.96
CA LYS A 24 -0.36 14.41 -22.51
C LYS A 24 -0.41 14.66 -21.00
N THR A 25 0.13 13.75 -20.23
CA THR A 25 0.03 13.75 -18.77
C THR A 25 1.38 14.09 -18.14
N LEU A 26 1.41 15.14 -17.32
CA LEU A 26 2.54 15.46 -16.45
C LEU A 26 2.31 14.80 -15.08
N VAL A 27 3.30 14.03 -14.63
CA VAL A 27 3.26 13.42 -13.31
C VAL A 27 4.29 14.09 -12.39
N LEU A 28 3.85 14.61 -11.27
CA LEU A 28 4.69 15.26 -10.26
C LEU A 28 4.84 14.34 -9.05
N GLU A 29 6.08 14.03 -8.69
CA GLU A 29 6.41 13.22 -7.52
C GLU A 29 7.41 13.97 -6.63
N ARG A 30 7.16 13.98 -5.32
CA ARG A 30 8.06 14.65 -4.37
C ARG A 30 9.20 13.76 -3.90
N GLY A 31 9.06 12.44 -4.05
CA GLY A 31 9.98 11.46 -3.53
C GLY A 31 11.09 11.08 -4.51
N ARG A 32 12.11 10.39 -3.98
CA ARG A 32 13.21 9.87 -4.77
C ARG A 32 12.82 8.64 -5.58
N MET A 33 13.54 8.37 -6.64
CA MET A 33 13.47 7.08 -7.33
C MET A 33 14.07 5.99 -6.42
N VAL A 34 13.33 4.89 -6.27
CA VAL A 34 13.82 3.67 -5.62
C VAL A 34 14.36 2.73 -6.70
N LYS A 35 15.62 2.37 -6.57
CA LYS A 35 16.31 1.50 -7.52
C LYS A 35 16.25 0.06 -7.08
N HIS A 36 15.94 -0.82 -8.03
CA HIS A 36 15.97 -2.26 -7.78
C HIS A 36 17.36 -2.72 -7.37
N ILE A 37 17.45 -3.61 -6.39
CA ILE A 37 18.69 -4.12 -5.77
C ILE A 37 19.41 -3.08 -4.91
N GLU A 38 19.78 -1.90 -5.45
CA GLU A 38 20.56 -0.89 -4.72
C GLU A 38 19.87 -0.42 -3.44
N ASP A 39 18.55 -0.22 -3.50
CA ASP A 39 17.74 0.22 -2.37
C ASP A 39 17.16 -0.94 -1.52
N TYR A 40 17.61 -2.16 -1.78
CA TYR A 40 17.22 -3.36 -1.03
C TYR A 40 18.45 -4.07 -0.45
N PRO A 41 19.22 -3.42 0.43
CA PRO A 41 20.52 -3.92 0.88
C PRO A 41 20.46 -5.26 1.61
N THR A 42 19.30 -5.64 2.12
CA THR A 42 19.07 -6.89 2.86
C THR A 42 18.36 -7.97 2.04
N ILE A 43 18.30 -7.83 0.70
CA ILE A 43 17.52 -8.75 -0.15
C ILE A 43 18.04 -10.19 -0.11
N ASN A 44 19.32 -10.37 0.17
CA ASN A 44 19.97 -11.68 0.26
C ASN A 44 20.31 -12.09 1.70
N ASP A 45 19.91 -11.30 2.69
CA ASP A 45 20.20 -11.58 4.09
C ASP A 45 19.13 -12.51 4.67
N ASP A 46 19.58 -13.44 5.48
CA ASP A 46 18.69 -14.26 6.29
C ASP A 46 18.27 -13.48 7.57
N PRO A 47 17.14 -13.83 8.21
CA PRO A 47 16.66 -13.14 9.40
C PRO A 47 17.69 -13.07 10.56
N TRP A 48 18.59 -14.05 10.65
CA TRP A 48 19.65 -14.07 11.69
C TRP A 48 20.85 -13.18 11.36
N ASP A 49 20.98 -12.72 10.13
CA ASP A 49 22.06 -11.80 9.72
C ASP A 49 21.73 -10.34 10.05
N TYR A 50 20.47 -10.06 10.37
CA TYR A 50 20.02 -8.71 10.68
C TYR A 50 20.63 -8.24 12.00
N LYS A 51 21.37 -7.14 11.92
CA LYS A 51 21.84 -6.43 13.12
C LYS A 51 20.65 -6.11 14.02
N THR A 52 20.81 -6.29 15.31
CA THR A 52 19.75 -6.03 16.32
C THR A 52 18.46 -6.85 16.12
N GLY A 53 18.48 -7.95 15.33
CA GLY A 53 17.28 -8.72 14.99
C GLY A 53 16.21 -7.87 14.31
N ASP A 54 16.64 -6.92 13.49
CA ASP A 54 15.80 -5.95 12.78
C ASP A 54 14.98 -5.00 13.68
N VAL A 55 15.33 -4.91 14.96
CA VAL A 55 14.69 -3.98 15.90
C VAL A 55 15.29 -2.59 15.69
N ILE A 56 14.42 -1.59 15.64
CA ILE A 56 14.78 -0.18 15.49
C ILE A 56 15.70 0.28 16.62
N THR A 57 16.84 0.85 16.27
CA THR A 57 17.82 1.42 17.20
C THR A 57 17.33 2.69 17.86
N ASN A 58 18.00 3.10 18.96
CA ASN A 58 17.68 4.34 19.62
C ASN A 58 18.03 5.57 18.76
N GLU A 59 19.05 5.46 17.91
CA GLU A 59 19.41 6.48 16.93
C GLU A 59 18.30 6.68 15.91
N THR A 60 17.76 5.59 15.37
CA THR A 60 16.63 5.65 14.43
C THR A 60 15.38 6.23 15.11
N LYS A 61 15.09 5.86 16.36
CA LYS A 61 13.96 6.43 17.11
C LYS A 61 14.03 7.94 17.31
N LYS A 62 15.24 8.52 17.41
CA LYS A 62 15.40 9.98 17.55
C LYS A 62 14.90 10.73 16.31
N VAL A 63 15.10 10.18 15.13
CA VAL A 63 14.76 10.83 13.85
C VAL A 63 13.45 10.30 13.22
N GLN A 64 13.02 9.12 13.60
CA GLN A 64 11.79 8.47 13.09
C GLN A 64 10.85 8.07 14.24
N GLY A 65 10.74 8.92 15.26
CA GLY A 65 9.97 8.62 16.46
C GLY A 65 8.50 8.31 16.21
N LYS A 66 7.87 9.03 15.29
CA LYS A 66 6.47 8.77 14.90
C LYS A 66 6.34 7.59 13.94
N GLN A 67 7.26 7.45 12.98
CA GLN A 67 7.27 6.31 12.05
C GLN A 67 7.48 4.98 12.78
N SER A 68 8.29 4.98 13.84
CA SER A 68 8.60 3.80 14.63
C SER A 68 7.51 3.35 15.62
N ARG A 69 6.40 4.07 15.72
CA ARG A 69 5.25 3.68 16.56
C ARG A 69 4.62 2.36 16.10
N THR A 70 4.75 2.04 14.81
CA THR A 70 4.19 0.81 14.22
C THR A 70 5.33 -0.18 13.91
N ARG A 71 5.65 -1.03 14.86
CA ARG A 71 6.81 -1.93 14.84
C ARG A 71 6.83 -2.90 13.66
N TYR A 72 5.68 -3.37 13.20
CA TYR A 72 5.59 -4.32 12.09
C TYR A 72 5.82 -3.68 10.71
N THR A 73 5.71 -2.37 10.59
CA THR A 73 5.94 -1.65 9.33
C THR A 73 7.35 -1.10 9.23
N THR A 74 7.84 -0.47 10.29
CA THR A 74 9.14 0.22 10.30
C THR A 74 10.14 -0.60 11.11
N THR A 75 11.11 -1.18 10.44
CA THR A 75 12.22 -1.93 11.04
C THR A 75 13.56 -1.30 10.66
N GLU A 76 14.64 -1.70 11.32
CA GLU A 76 15.97 -1.12 11.06
C GLU A 76 16.41 -1.34 9.60
N SER A 77 16.12 -2.52 9.03
CA SER A 77 16.45 -2.84 7.63
C SER A 77 15.63 -2.05 6.60
N ARG A 78 14.42 -1.61 6.98
CA ARG A 78 13.46 -0.92 6.09
C ARG A 78 13.27 0.55 6.40
N LYS A 79 13.98 1.11 7.39
CA LYS A 79 13.83 2.50 7.84
C LYS A 79 13.99 3.53 6.73
N HIS A 80 14.81 3.24 5.72
CA HIS A 80 15.09 4.14 4.60
C HIS A 80 13.90 4.32 3.64
N PHE A 81 12.84 3.51 3.75
CA PHE A 81 11.58 3.74 3.06
C PHE A 81 10.64 4.71 3.79
N PHE A 82 10.99 5.13 5.00
CA PHE A 82 10.15 5.99 5.81
C PHE A 82 10.83 7.34 6.05
N VAL A 83 10.00 8.37 6.23
CA VAL A 83 10.49 9.74 6.37
C VAL A 83 11.23 9.96 7.71
N ASN A 84 12.15 10.93 7.70
CA ASN A 84 12.69 11.54 8.91
C ASN A 84 11.63 12.50 9.49
N ASP A 85 11.14 12.23 10.69
CA ASP A 85 10.10 13.04 11.33
C ASP A 85 10.58 14.45 11.72
N LEU A 86 11.88 14.66 11.85
CA LEU A 86 12.45 15.98 12.15
C LEU A 86 12.48 16.88 10.90
N GLU A 87 12.72 16.30 9.72
CA GLU A 87 12.71 17.00 8.43
C GLU A 87 11.30 17.18 7.88
N HIS A 88 10.41 16.24 8.19
CA HIS A 88 9.05 16.19 7.71
C HIS A 88 8.05 16.05 8.86
N PRO A 89 7.98 17.02 9.77
CA PRO A 89 7.07 16.95 10.90
C PRO A 89 5.61 17.03 10.47
N TYR A 90 4.73 16.47 11.29
CA TYR A 90 3.30 16.77 11.25
C TYR A 90 2.77 17.02 12.65
N ASN A 91 1.75 17.87 12.76
CA ASN A 91 1.07 18.15 14.01
C ASN A 91 -0.14 17.22 14.16
N GLU A 92 -0.33 16.68 15.35
CA GLU A 92 -1.45 15.83 15.71
C GLU A 92 -2.15 16.43 16.93
N SER A 93 -3.42 16.77 16.80
CA SER A 93 -4.25 17.20 17.94
C SER A 93 -4.67 16.02 18.81
N GLN A 94 -4.82 14.86 18.18
CA GLN A 94 -4.95 13.55 18.80
C GLN A 94 -3.94 12.62 18.14
N ARG A 95 -3.50 11.59 18.84
CA ARG A 95 -2.51 10.65 18.30
C ARG A 95 -3.00 10.08 16.97
N PHE A 96 -2.17 10.26 15.95
CA PHE A 96 -2.38 9.71 14.61
C PHE A 96 -1.09 9.13 14.06
N ASP A 97 -1.05 7.83 13.86
CA ASP A 97 0.14 7.13 13.40
C ASP A 97 0.23 7.13 11.87
N TRP A 98 0.70 8.23 11.32
CA TRP A 98 0.85 8.43 9.88
C TRP A 98 2.21 7.97 9.39
N MET A 99 2.29 6.71 8.93
CA MET A 99 3.49 6.15 8.32
C MET A 99 3.65 6.68 6.89
N ARG A 100 4.72 7.44 6.64
CA ARG A 100 4.97 8.12 5.37
C ARG A 100 6.28 7.69 4.76
N GLY A 101 6.28 7.50 3.43
CA GLY A 101 7.48 7.36 2.62
C GLY A 101 7.41 8.32 1.42
N TYR A 102 8.53 8.96 1.09
CA TYR A 102 8.64 9.86 -0.05
C TYR A 102 9.52 9.22 -1.11
N HIS A 103 8.89 8.44 -1.98
CA HIS A 103 9.55 7.76 -3.09
C HIS A 103 8.56 7.48 -4.22
N VAL A 104 9.08 7.37 -5.44
CA VAL A 104 8.30 6.95 -6.61
C VAL A 104 7.65 5.60 -6.32
N GLY A 105 6.37 5.47 -6.64
CA GLY A 105 5.57 4.28 -6.35
C GLY A 105 4.87 4.29 -4.99
N GLY A 106 5.28 5.16 -4.07
CA GLY A 106 4.61 5.34 -2.78
C GLY A 106 4.42 4.01 -2.02
N ARG A 107 3.21 3.78 -1.53
CA ARG A 107 2.88 2.58 -0.75
C ARG A 107 2.93 1.27 -1.52
N SER A 108 2.95 1.30 -2.85
CA SER A 108 3.12 0.08 -3.64
C SER A 108 4.45 -0.65 -3.37
N LEU A 109 5.44 0.05 -2.77
CA LEU A 109 6.72 -0.55 -2.37
C LEU A 109 6.72 -1.13 -0.95
N THR A 110 5.75 -0.76 -0.11
CA THR A 110 5.77 -1.07 1.34
C THR A 110 4.50 -1.73 1.87
N TRP A 111 3.54 -2.06 1.03
CA TRP A 111 2.30 -2.74 1.43
C TRP A 111 2.47 -4.26 1.51
N GLY A 112 1.52 -4.93 2.16
CA GLY A 112 1.57 -6.39 2.34
C GLY A 112 1.20 -7.23 1.12
N ARG A 113 0.83 -6.61 0.00
CA ARG A 113 0.43 -7.24 -1.27
C ARG A 113 -0.82 -8.13 -1.16
N GLN A 114 -1.64 -7.87 -0.17
CA GLN A 114 -2.94 -8.51 -0.03
C GLN A 114 -4.00 -7.63 -0.69
N SER A 115 -4.78 -8.21 -1.58
CA SER A 115 -5.83 -7.49 -2.32
C SER A 115 -7.18 -8.10 -1.96
N TYR A 116 -8.03 -7.31 -1.32
CA TYR A 116 -9.38 -7.70 -0.95
C TYR A 116 -10.38 -6.75 -1.59
N ARG A 117 -11.52 -7.29 -1.99
CA ARG A 117 -12.66 -6.48 -2.43
C ARG A 117 -13.45 -6.01 -1.22
N LEU A 118 -13.77 -4.72 -1.16
CA LEU A 118 -14.78 -4.22 -0.25
C LEU A 118 -16.15 -4.72 -0.67
N THR A 119 -17.02 -4.93 0.29
CA THR A 119 -18.39 -5.41 0.11
C THR A 119 -19.40 -4.33 0.46
N ASP A 120 -20.69 -4.59 0.25
CA ASP A 120 -21.73 -3.69 0.74
C ASP A 120 -21.79 -3.62 2.27
N PHE A 121 -21.23 -4.61 2.99
CA PHE A 121 -21.01 -4.46 4.44
C PHE A 121 -20.09 -3.29 4.77
N ASP A 122 -19.04 -3.09 3.97
CA ASP A 122 -18.09 -2.00 4.15
C ASP A 122 -18.68 -0.67 3.67
N PHE A 123 -19.31 -0.66 2.49
CA PHE A 123 -19.88 0.56 1.91
C PHE A 123 -21.07 1.11 2.70
N GLU A 124 -21.86 0.25 3.31
CA GLU A 124 -23.03 0.63 4.09
C GLU A 124 -22.76 0.77 5.61
N ALA A 125 -21.54 0.53 6.05
CA ALA A 125 -21.19 0.52 7.47
C ALA A 125 -21.60 1.85 8.16
N ASN A 126 -21.24 2.97 7.55
CA ASN A 126 -21.62 4.29 8.09
C ASN A 126 -23.13 4.50 8.18
N LEU A 127 -23.88 4.07 7.17
CA LEU A 127 -25.34 4.14 7.15
C LEU A 127 -25.94 3.26 8.26
N LYS A 128 -25.47 2.04 8.40
CA LYS A 128 -25.98 1.05 9.38
C LYS A 128 -25.64 1.46 10.82
N ASP A 129 -24.43 1.95 11.03
CA ASP A 129 -23.95 2.36 12.35
C ASP A 129 -24.45 3.77 12.75
N GLY A 130 -24.88 4.58 11.79
CA GLY A 130 -25.39 5.92 12.03
C GLY A 130 -24.35 6.92 12.54
N ILE A 131 -23.05 6.67 12.30
CA ILE A 131 -21.95 7.47 12.87
C ILE A 131 -21.25 8.40 11.87
N ALA A 132 -21.47 8.22 10.59
CA ALA A 132 -20.85 9.03 9.54
C ALA A 132 -21.74 9.09 8.28
N VAL A 133 -21.22 9.78 7.25
CA VAL A 133 -21.93 9.92 5.97
C VAL A 133 -21.89 8.61 5.21
N ASP A 134 -23.02 8.20 4.64
CA ASP A 134 -23.13 7.06 3.75
C ASP A 134 -22.26 7.26 2.49
N TRP A 135 -21.67 6.19 2.00
CA TRP A 135 -20.92 6.25 0.75
C TRP A 135 -21.88 6.28 -0.44
N PRO A 136 -21.65 7.15 -1.45
CA PRO A 136 -22.53 7.26 -2.61
C PRO A 136 -22.36 6.13 -3.63
N ILE A 137 -21.60 5.07 -3.27
CA ILE A 137 -21.29 3.91 -4.12
C ILE A 137 -21.54 2.61 -3.38
N ARG A 138 -21.72 1.53 -4.13
CA ARG A 138 -21.92 0.16 -3.65
C ARG A 138 -20.98 -0.79 -4.37
N TYR A 139 -20.88 -2.02 -3.90
CA TYR A 139 -20.02 -3.04 -4.50
C TYR A 139 -20.25 -3.18 -6.01
N LYS A 140 -21.51 -3.22 -6.46
CA LYS A 140 -21.86 -3.34 -7.89
C LYS A 140 -21.24 -2.25 -8.77
N ASP A 141 -21.03 -1.06 -8.22
CA ASP A 141 -20.47 0.07 -8.95
C ASP A 141 -18.95 -0.08 -9.16
N LEU A 142 -18.30 -0.84 -8.26
CA LEU A 142 -16.86 -1.08 -8.29
C LEU A 142 -16.46 -2.46 -8.82
N ALA A 143 -17.36 -3.43 -8.84
CA ALA A 143 -17.06 -4.80 -9.26
C ALA A 143 -16.32 -4.89 -10.62
N PRO A 144 -16.74 -4.18 -11.68
CA PRO A 144 -16.02 -4.20 -12.96
C PRO A 144 -14.61 -3.63 -12.88
N TRP A 145 -14.39 -2.65 -12.00
CA TRP A 145 -13.08 -2.04 -11.79
C TRP A 145 -12.15 -2.94 -10.98
N TYR A 146 -12.68 -3.70 -10.02
CA TYR A 146 -11.93 -4.75 -9.34
C TYR A 146 -11.45 -5.80 -10.35
N ASP A 147 -12.33 -6.30 -11.20
CA ASP A 147 -11.97 -7.26 -12.25
C ASP A 147 -10.86 -6.73 -13.16
N TYR A 148 -10.98 -5.48 -13.58
CA TYR A 148 -9.99 -4.81 -14.43
C TYR A 148 -8.62 -4.69 -13.75
N VAL A 149 -8.61 -4.19 -12.52
CA VAL A 149 -7.36 -3.98 -11.76
C VAL A 149 -6.70 -5.31 -11.40
N GLU A 150 -7.46 -6.27 -10.91
CA GLU A 150 -6.96 -7.60 -10.55
C GLU A 150 -6.34 -8.32 -11.74
N GLY A 151 -7.01 -8.28 -12.88
CA GLY A 151 -6.48 -8.84 -14.13
C GLY A 151 -5.20 -8.15 -14.59
N TYR A 152 -5.13 -6.81 -14.48
CA TYR A 152 -3.98 -6.03 -14.91
C TYR A 152 -2.73 -6.27 -14.04
N ILE A 153 -2.89 -6.24 -12.71
CA ILE A 153 -1.76 -6.45 -11.78
C ILE A 153 -1.45 -7.92 -11.52
N GLY A 154 -2.31 -8.82 -11.97
CA GLY A 154 -2.12 -10.27 -11.82
C GLY A 154 -2.35 -10.76 -10.40
N VAL A 155 -3.50 -10.44 -9.79
CA VAL A 155 -3.85 -10.96 -8.47
C VAL A 155 -4.03 -12.47 -8.52
N SER A 156 -3.27 -13.21 -7.73
CA SER A 156 -3.41 -14.65 -7.55
C SER A 156 -4.38 -14.93 -6.42
N GLY A 157 -5.34 -15.80 -6.65
CA GLY A 157 -6.38 -16.07 -5.65
C GLY A 157 -7.26 -17.27 -6.01
N GLN A 158 -8.25 -17.49 -5.17
CA GLN A 158 -9.23 -18.55 -5.34
C GLN A 158 -10.63 -18.01 -5.02
N ASN A 159 -11.57 -18.33 -5.87
CA ASN A 159 -12.98 -18.06 -5.62
C ASN A 159 -13.51 -19.05 -4.58
N VAL A 160 -14.11 -18.54 -3.53
CA VAL A 160 -14.57 -19.34 -2.39
C VAL A 160 -16.07 -19.21 -2.11
N GLY A 161 -16.76 -18.31 -2.82
CA GLY A 161 -18.21 -18.12 -2.74
C GLY A 161 -18.70 -17.57 -1.39
N LEU A 162 -17.89 -16.79 -0.70
CA LEU A 162 -18.25 -16.21 0.59
C LEU A 162 -18.81 -14.78 0.40
N PRO A 163 -19.98 -14.46 0.98
CA PRO A 163 -20.56 -13.13 0.85
C PRO A 163 -19.69 -12.01 1.41
N GLN A 164 -18.82 -12.30 2.38
CA GLN A 164 -17.87 -11.35 2.98
C GLN A 164 -16.63 -11.12 2.12
N PHE A 165 -16.37 -12.00 1.16
CA PHE A 165 -15.23 -11.95 0.25
C PHE A 165 -15.74 -12.21 -1.17
N PRO A 166 -16.21 -11.20 -1.89
CA PRO A 166 -16.68 -11.37 -3.25
C PRO A 166 -15.63 -12.00 -4.13
N ASP A 167 -16.01 -12.98 -4.90
CA ASP A 167 -15.15 -13.66 -5.86
C ASP A 167 -14.63 -12.66 -6.91
N GLY A 168 -13.42 -12.90 -7.40
CA GLY A 168 -12.73 -12.01 -8.32
C GLY A 168 -12.19 -12.71 -9.57
N ASN A 169 -11.58 -11.91 -10.44
CA ASN A 169 -10.95 -12.39 -11.66
C ASN A 169 -9.47 -12.68 -11.39
N TYR A 170 -9.18 -13.78 -10.70
CA TYR A 170 -7.85 -14.11 -10.21
C TYR A 170 -7.06 -15.00 -11.18
N LEU A 171 -5.73 -14.84 -11.13
CA LEU A 171 -4.82 -15.87 -11.61
C LEU A 171 -4.90 -17.10 -10.70
N LYS A 172 -4.49 -18.26 -11.23
CA LYS A 172 -4.43 -19.50 -10.45
C LYS A 172 -3.70 -19.26 -9.11
N PRO A 173 -4.25 -19.76 -8.00
CA PRO A 173 -3.61 -19.65 -6.70
C PRO A 173 -2.23 -20.32 -6.71
N MET A 174 -1.28 -19.73 -5.99
CA MET A 174 0.03 -20.34 -5.81
C MET A 174 -0.07 -21.61 -4.98
N GLU A 175 0.71 -22.61 -5.34
CA GLU A 175 0.75 -23.86 -4.57
C GLU A 175 1.35 -23.60 -3.19
N LEU A 176 0.69 -24.15 -2.17
CA LEU A 176 1.22 -24.12 -0.82
C LEU A 176 2.44 -25.05 -0.71
N ASN A 177 3.46 -24.61 -0.02
CA ASN A 177 4.61 -25.46 0.30
C ASN A 177 4.25 -26.50 1.40
N HIS A 178 5.13 -27.46 1.65
CA HIS A 178 4.89 -28.52 2.62
C HIS A 178 4.58 -28.07 4.05
N LYS A 179 5.01 -26.86 4.45
CA LYS A 179 4.72 -26.31 5.78
C LYS A 179 3.31 -25.73 5.90
N HIS A 180 2.65 -25.49 4.78
CA HIS A 180 1.33 -24.86 4.73
C HIS A 180 0.25 -25.83 4.24
N LYS A 181 0.62 -27.05 3.90
CA LYS A 181 -0.29 -28.17 3.64
C LYS A 181 -0.52 -28.92 4.94
#